data_a9c693ff13097db8f4ac8e05b10a7fd0
#
_entry.id   a9c693ff13097db8f4ac8e05b10a7fd0
#
_cell.length_a   1.000
_cell.length_b   1.000
_cell.length_c   1.000
_cell.angle_alpha   90.00
_cell.angle_beta   90.00
_cell.angle_gamma   90.00
#
_symmetry.space_group_name_H-M   'P 1'
#
loop_
_entity.id
_entity.type
_entity.pdbx_description
1 polymer ?
#
loop_
_entity_poly.entity_id
_entity_poly.type
_entity_poly.pdbx_seq_one_letter_code
_entity_poly.pdbx_strand_id
1 'polypeptide(L)'
;MVVDEKLENLREATGDDVGGILQLIEPFEKDGTLVKRGRTEIERDIGNYTILEHDGVIFACAALYPYPEAKTAEMAALTVSPDSQGSGDGERVLKRVEQRAKAMGIESIFVLTTRTKHWFLKRGFTQADPDQLPEARRRLYNWDRKSLVLVKKLN
;
A
#
# COMPACT_ATOMS: atom_id res chain seq x y z
N MET A 1 -23.80 -22.73 3.66
CA MET A 1 -22.57 -22.36 2.99
C MET A 1 -21.79 -21.37 3.84
N VAL A 2 -20.52 -21.60 3.98
CA VAL A 2 -19.66 -20.68 4.72
C VAL A 2 -19.09 -19.66 3.75
N VAL A 3 -19.26 -18.38 4.05
CA VAL A 3 -18.71 -17.30 3.26
C VAL A 3 -17.46 -16.78 3.97
N ASP A 4 -16.40 -16.53 3.22
CA ASP A 4 -15.19 -15.93 3.78
C ASP A 4 -15.46 -14.45 4.02
N GLU A 5 -15.79 -14.10 5.25
CA GLU A 5 -16.10 -12.73 5.65
C GLU A 5 -14.95 -11.76 5.37
N LYS A 6 -13.69 -12.22 5.49
CA LYS A 6 -12.54 -11.37 5.22
C LYS A 6 -12.45 -10.98 3.75
N LEU A 7 -12.77 -11.91 2.82
CA LEU A 7 -12.81 -11.60 1.41
C LEU A 7 -13.93 -10.64 1.07
N GLU A 8 -15.08 -10.77 1.72
CA GLU A 8 -16.22 -9.89 1.49
C GLU A 8 -15.94 -8.46 1.93
N ASN A 9 -15.06 -8.28 2.90
CA ASN A 9 -14.74 -6.97 3.46
C ASN A 9 -13.51 -6.32 2.82
N LEU A 10 -12.92 -6.96 1.83
CA LEU A 10 -11.79 -6.41 1.10
C LEU A 10 -12.32 -5.55 -0.04
N ARG A 11 -12.15 -4.23 0.07
CA ARG A 11 -12.81 -3.28 -0.84
C ARG A 11 -12.04 -1.98 -0.99
N GLU A 12 -12.47 -1.16 -1.92
CA GLU A 12 -11.96 0.20 -2.05
C GLU A 12 -12.53 1.07 -0.93
N ALA A 13 -11.71 2.01 -0.46
CA ALA A 13 -12.11 2.92 0.62
C ALA A 13 -13.03 4.02 0.10
N THR A 14 -13.85 4.55 1.00
CA THR A 14 -14.69 5.71 0.76
C THR A 14 -14.40 6.78 1.81
N GLY A 15 -15.02 7.95 1.68
CA GLY A 15 -14.84 9.04 2.63
C GLY A 15 -15.08 8.66 4.08
N ASP A 16 -16.00 7.72 4.32
CA ASP A 16 -16.31 7.27 5.68
C ASP A 16 -15.16 6.49 6.33
N ASP A 17 -14.19 6.05 5.52
CA ASP A 17 -13.07 5.24 6.02
C ASP A 17 -11.87 6.06 6.46
N VAL A 18 -11.86 7.36 6.21
CA VAL A 18 -10.69 8.21 6.51
C VAL A 18 -10.27 8.10 7.98
N GLY A 19 -11.22 8.20 8.89
CA GLY A 19 -10.93 8.09 10.33
C GLY A 19 -10.32 6.76 10.71
N GLY A 20 -10.84 5.67 10.16
CA GLY A 20 -10.32 4.33 10.42
C GLY A 20 -8.93 4.12 9.87
N ILE A 21 -8.65 4.66 8.68
CA ILE A 21 -7.31 4.60 8.10
C ILE A 21 -6.32 5.37 8.96
N LEU A 22 -6.66 6.59 9.37
CA LEU A 22 -5.81 7.39 10.24
C LEU A 22 -5.48 6.65 11.54
N GLN A 23 -6.48 6.04 12.14
CA GLN A 23 -6.29 5.28 13.37
C GLN A 23 -5.36 4.10 13.17
N LEU A 24 -5.50 3.40 12.04
CA LEU A 24 -4.67 2.23 11.71
C LEU A 24 -3.21 2.60 11.51
N ILE A 25 -2.93 3.68 10.79
CA ILE A 25 -1.56 4.04 10.41
C ILE A 25 -0.80 4.81 11.49
N GLU A 26 -1.50 5.43 12.44
CA GLU A 26 -0.88 6.30 13.44
C GLU A 26 0.30 5.67 14.19
N PRO A 27 0.20 4.44 14.74
CA PRO A 27 1.32 3.84 15.44
C PRO A 27 2.57 3.69 14.57
N PHE A 28 2.38 3.41 13.28
CA PHE A 28 3.47 3.22 12.32
C PHE A 28 4.07 4.54 11.86
N GLU A 29 3.30 5.61 11.90
CA GLU A 29 3.83 6.95 11.69
C GLU A 29 4.68 7.39 12.87
N LYS A 30 4.22 7.10 14.09
CA LYS A 30 4.94 7.46 15.30
C LYS A 30 6.28 6.74 15.43
N ASP A 31 6.35 5.49 15.01
CA ASP A 31 7.60 4.73 15.11
C ASP A 31 8.52 4.91 13.89
N GLY A 32 8.12 5.74 12.92
CA GLY A 32 8.92 6.05 11.75
C GLY A 32 8.83 5.05 10.61
N THR A 33 8.02 4.00 10.74
CA THR A 33 7.84 3.01 9.67
C THR A 33 7.18 3.63 8.45
N LEU A 34 6.16 4.48 8.68
CA LEU A 34 5.44 5.18 7.62
C LEU A 34 5.70 6.68 7.67
N VAL A 35 5.69 7.29 6.48
CA VAL A 35 5.69 8.74 6.35
C VAL A 35 4.34 9.27 6.84
N LYS A 36 4.37 10.33 7.63
CA LYS A 36 3.14 10.93 8.17
C LYS A 36 2.28 11.51 7.06
N ARG A 37 0.97 11.20 7.10
CA ARG A 37 -0.03 11.73 6.20
C ARG A 37 -1.14 12.39 7.00
N GLY A 38 -1.44 13.66 6.66
CA GLY A 38 -2.54 14.36 7.33
C GLY A 38 -3.90 13.90 6.82
N ARG A 39 -4.94 14.22 7.59
CA ARG A 39 -6.32 13.89 7.22
C ARG A 39 -6.68 14.42 5.83
N THR A 40 -6.33 15.66 5.54
CA THR A 40 -6.64 16.29 4.25
C THR A 40 -6.04 15.51 3.08
N GLU A 41 -4.81 15.03 3.25
CA GLU A 41 -4.14 14.25 2.22
C GLU A 41 -4.87 12.93 1.99
N ILE A 42 -5.25 12.23 3.06
CA ILE A 42 -5.97 10.96 2.95
C ILE A 42 -7.35 11.18 2.35
N GLU A 43 -8.05 12.23 2.72
CA GLU A 43 -9.34 12.58 2.12
C GLU A 43 -9.21 12.81 0.61
N ARG A 44 -8.17 13.54 0.21
CA ARG A 44 -7.92 13.80 -1.21
C ARG A 44 -7.65 12.51 -1.97
N ASP A 45 -6.90 11.58 -1.38
CA ASP A 45 -6.43 10.37 -2.05
C ASP A 45 -7.28 9.13 -1.73
N ILE A 46 -8.44 9.31 -1.11
CA ILE A 46 -9.20 8.17 -0.57
C ILE A 46 -9.54 7.12 -1.63
N GLY A 47 -9.78 7.54 -2.87
CA GLY A 47 -10.08 6.62 -3.96
C GLY A 47 -8.92 5.71 -4.34
N ASN A 48 -7.70 6.03 -3.91
CA ASN A 48 -6.52 5.21 -4.17
C ASN A 48 -6.33 4.10 -3.13
N TYR A 49 -7.09 4.14 -2.03
CA TYR A 49 -6.92 3.19 -0.94
C TYR A 49 -7.76 1.94 -1.11
N THR A 50 -7.14 0.80 -0.80
CA THR A 50 -7.80 -0.48 -0.63
C THR A 50 -7.73 -0.84 0.84
N ILE A 51 -8.84 -1.29 1.41
CA ILE A 51 -8.90 -1.63 2.83
C ILE A 51 -9.45 -3.04 3.05
N LEU A 52 -9.06 -3.61 4.16
CA LEU A 52 -9.66 -4.82 4.70
C LEU A 52 -10.37 -4.43 5.99
N GLU A 53 -11.68 -4.59 5.98
CA GLU A 53 -12.53 -4.20 7.10
C GLU A 53 -13.28 -5.40 7.62
N HIS A 54 -13.53 -5.43 8.93
CA HIS A 54 -14.39 -6.42 9.56
C HIS A 54 -15.18 -5.74 10.68
N ASP A 55 -16.50 -5.81 10.61
CA ASP A 55 -17.40 -5.20 11.59
C ASP A 55 -17.09 -3.72 11.86
N GLY A 56 -16.83 -2.97 10.80
CA GLY A 56 -16.56 -1.54 10.91
C GLY A 56 -15.15 -1.18 11.33
N VAL A 57 -14.29 -2.17 11.57
CA VAL A 57 -12.90 -1.94 11.96
C VAL A 57 -11.99 -2.25 10.79
N ILE A 58 -11.08 -1.33 10.47
CA ILE A 58 -10.11 -1.52 9.38
C ILE A 58 -8.87 -2.18 9.95
N PHE A 59 -8.56 -3.38 9.44
CA PHE A 59 -7.40 -4.17 9.87
C PHE A 59 -6.19 -4.04 8.96
N ALA A 60 -6.39 -3.61 7.72
CA ALA A 60 -5.27 -3.43 6.79
C ALA A 60 -5.65 -2.41 5.72
N CYS A 61 -4.65 -1.74 5.16
CA CYS A 61 -4.86 -0.82 4.06
C CYS A 61 -3.60 -0.71 3.20
N ALA A 62 -3.79 -0.19 1.98
CA ALA A 62 -2.70 0.24 1.12
C ALA A 62 -3.25 1.25 0.12
N ALA A 63 -2.39 2.15 -0.34
CA ALA A 63 -2.74 3.12 -1.39
C ALA A 63 -1.99 2.79 -2.67
N LEU A 64 -2.60 3.05 -3.81
CA LEU A 64 -2.01 2.83 -5.13
C LEU A 64 -1.96 4.16 -5.89
N TYR A 65 -0.77 4.57 -6.29
CA TYR A 65 -0.54 5.82 -7.03
C TYR A 65 0.01 5.48 -8.41
N PRO A 66 -0.82 5.54 -9.47
CA PRO A 66 -0.36 5.16 -10.80
C PRO A 66 0.49 6.24 -11.47
N TYR A 67 1.46 5.78 -12.26
CA TYR A 67 2.28 6.59 -13.16
C TYR A 67 2.12 5.98 -14.56
N PRO A 68 1.01 6.28 -15.24
CA PRO A 68 0.63 5.57 -16.48
C PRO A 68 1.67 5.68 -17.61
N GLU A 69 2.34 6.82 -17.73
CA GLU A 69 3.35 7.02 -18.78
C GLU A 69 4.52 6.05 -18.65
N ALA A 70 4.82 5.65 -17.41
CA ALA A 70 5.88 4.68 -17.11
C ALA A 70 5.34 3.27 -16.91
N LYS A 71 4.03 3.07 -17.09
CA LYS A 71 3.34 1.78 -16.91
C LYS A 71 3.63 1.13 -15.56
N THR A 72 3.83 1.95 -14.53
CA THR A 72 4.10 1.50 -13.16
C THR A 72 3.22 2.26 -12.18
N ALA A 73 3.16 1.76 -10.95
CA ALA A 73 2.43 2.41 -9.87
C ALA A 73 3.16 2.20 -8.55
N GLU A 74 3.05 3.18 -7.67
CA GLU A 74 3.57 3.03 -6.31
C GLU A 74 2.47 2.47 -5.40
N MET A 75 2.79 1.41 -4.65
CA MET A 75 1.97 1.02 -3.51
C MET A 75 2.58 1.63 -2.27
N ALA A 76 1.80 2.41 -1.55
CA ALA A 76 2.25 3.13 -0.36
C ALA A 76 1.37 2.79 0.83
N ALA A 77 1.88 3.05 2.03
CA ALA A 77 1.11 2.95 3.28
C ALA A 77 0.54 1.56 3.53
N LEU A 78 1.15 0.50 3.01
CA LEU A 78 0.72 -0.86 3.33
C LEU A 78 0.88 -1.08 4.83
N THR A 79 -0.22 -1.32 5.49
CA THR A 79 -0.28 -1.41 6.94
C THR A 79 -1.23 -2.52 7.35
N VAL A 80 -0.81 -3.32 8.31
CA VAL A 80 -1.63 -4.36 8.91
C VAL A 80 -1.69 -4.11 10.41
N SER A 81 -2.90 -4.15 10.97
CA SER A 81 -3.08 -3.98 12.41
C SER A 81 -2.22 -4.98 13.17
N PRO A 82 -1.57 -4.57 14.28
CA PRO A 82 -0.83 -5.52 15.10
C PRO A 82 -1.66 -6.73 15.54
N ASP A 83 -2.98 -6.54 15.71
CA ASP A 83 -3.88 -7.61 16.15
C ASP A 83 -4.10 -8.68 15.08
N SER A 84 -3.81 -8.37 13.81
CA SER A 84 -4.04 -9.30 12.70
C SER A 84 -2.77 -9.66 11.94
N GLN A 85 -1.60 -9.26 12.41
CA GLN A 85 -0.34 -9.63 11.76
C GLN A 85 -0.15 -11.15 11.84
N GLY A 86 0.34 -11.72 10.75
CA GLY A 86 0.48 -13.17 10.63
C GLY A 86 -0.76 -13.89 10.14
N SER A 87 -1.87 -13.17 9.93
CA SER A 87 -3.13 -13.76 9.47
C SER A 87 -3.26 -13.85 7.94
N GLY A 88 -2.31 -13.27 7.19
CA GLY A 88 -2.39 -13.21 5.73
C GLY A 88 -3.14 -11.99 5.21
N ASP A 89 -3.52 -11.06 6.06
CA ASP A 89 -4.29 -9.89 5.66
C ASP A 89 -3.48 -8.95 4.77
N GLY A 90 -2.20 -8.76 5.07
CA GLY A 90 -1.31 -7.95 4.23
C GLY A 90 -1.20 -8.50 2.81
N GLU A 91 -1.10 -9.81 2.68
CA GLU A 91 -1.03 -10.45 1.37
C GLU A 91 -2.33 -10.31 0.59
N ARG A 92 -3.48 -10.40 1.27
CA ARG A 92 -4.77 -10.17 0.62
C ARG A 92 -4.89 -8.77 0.06
N VAL A 93 -4.47 -7.77 0.83
CA VAL A 93 -4.48 -6.38 0.37
C VAL A 93 -3.53 -6.22 -0.81
N LEU A 94 -2.31 -6.77 -0.72
CA LEU A 94 -1.35 -6.71 -1.81
C LEU A 94 -1.92 -7.29 -3.10
N LYS A 95 -2.53 -8.47 -3.03
CA LYS A 95 -3.12 -9.11 -4.21
C LYS A 95 -4.23 -8.26 -4.82
N ARG A 96 -5.05 -7.63 -3.99
CA ARG A 96 -6.11 -6.76 -4.47
C ARG A 96 -5.54 -5.52 -5.17
N VAL A 97 -4.49 -4.93 -4.61
CA VAL A 97 -3.80 -3.79 -5.21
C VAL A 97 -3.19 -4.19 -6.56
N GLU A 98 -2.59 -5.37 -6.64
CA GLU A 98 -2.06 -5.88 -7.91
C GLU A 98 -3.15 -6.04 -8.96
N GLN A 99 -4.31 -6.54 -8.57
CA GLN A 99 -5.45 -6.67 -9.48
C GLN A 99 -5.94 -5.30 -9.99
N ARG A 100 -6.02 -4.32 -9.10
CA ARG A 100 -6.39 -2.95 -9.46
C ARG A 100 -5.40 -2.36 -10.46
N ALA A 101 -4.11 -2.56 -10.20
CA ALA A 101 -3.05 -2.06 -11.08
C ALA A 101 -3.14 -2.69 -12.47
N LYS A 102 -3.34 -4.00 -12.54
CA LYS A 102 -3.50 -4.70 -13.81
C LYS A 102 -4.70 -4.17 -14.60
N ALA A 103 -5.80 -3.91 -13.91
CA ALA A 103 -7.01 -3.39 -14.55
C ALA A 103 -6.78 -2.00 -15.15
N MET A 104 -5.80 -1.25 -14.66
CA MET A 104 -5.41 0.06 -15.18
C MET A 104 -4.37 -0.02 -16.31
N GLY A 105 -3.92 -1.22 -16.67
CA GLY A 105 -2.87 -1.39 -17.67
C GLY A 105 -1.46 -1.20 -17.10
N ILE A 106 -1.31 -1.19 -15.79
CA ILE A 106 -0.01 -1.07 -15.13
C ILE A 106 0.72 -2.40 -15.23
N GLU A 107 2.04 -2.34 -15.54
CA GLU A 107 2.86 -3.51 -15.76
C GLU A 107 3.76 -3.87 -14.58
N SER A 108 3.99 -2.92 -13.68
CA SER A 108 4.80 -3.17 -12.49
C SER A 108 4.34 -2.30 -11.33
N ILE A 109 4.65 -2.76 -10.11
CA ILE A 109 4.41 -2.01 -8.88
C ILE A 109 5.75 -1.81 -8.19
N PHE A 110 5.97 -0.63 -7.64
CA PHE A 110 7.13 -0.41 -6.78
C PHE A 110 6.67 0.04 -5.40
N VAL A 111 7.52 -0.21 -4.41
CA VAL A 111 7.32 0.23 -3.03
C VAL A 111 8.61 0.86 -2.53
N LEU A 112 8.49 1.82 -1.62
CA LEU A 112 9.62 2.38 -0.90
C LEU A 112 9.48 1.98 0.57
N THR A 113 10.50 1.31 1.10
CA THR A 113 10.45 0.81 2.47
C THR A 113 11.78 0.98 3.18
N THR A 114 11.73 1.23 4.48
CA THR A 114 12.92 1.28 5.32
C THR A 114 13.05 0.05 6.21
N ARG A 115 11.97 -0.72 6.42
CA ARG A 115 11.97 -1.78 7.44
C ARG A 115 11.38 -3.12 7.01
N THR A 116 10.67 -3.19 5.90
CA THR A 116 9.89 -4.38 5.54
C THR A 116 10.39 -5.08 4.27
N LYS A 117 11.65 -4.89 3.93
CA LYS A 117 12.26 -5.49 2.73
C LYS A 117 11.97 -6.98 2.59
N HIS A 118 12.18 -7.76 3.65
CA HIS A 118 12.05 -9.21 3.58
C HIS A 118 10.63 -9.66 3.27
N TRP A 119 9.63 -8.95 3.80
CA TRP A 119 8.25 -9.27 3.53
C TRP A 119 7.95 -9.17 2.04
N PHE A 120 8.45 -8.11 1.40
CA PHE A 120 8.24 -7.89 -0.03
C PHE A 120 9.06 -8.86 -0.90
N LEU A 121 10.31 -9.15 -0.51
CA LEU A 121 11.13 -10.08 -1.27
C LEU A 121 10.48 -11.46 -1.37
N LYS A 122 9.83 -11.92 -0.30
CA LYS A 122 9.14 -13.20 -0.30
C LYS A 122 7.93 -13.21 -1.24
N ARG A 123 7.46 -12.05 -1.68
CA ARG A 123 6.27 -11.92 -2.51
C ARG A 123 6.58 -11.48 -3.94
N GLY A 124 7.82 -11.67 -4.36
CA GLY A 124 8.21 -11.47 -5.76
C GLY A 124 8.78 -10.10 -6.08
N PHE A 125 9.01 -9.26 -5.09
CA PHE A 125 9.67 -7.97 -5.32
C PHE A 125 11.17 -8.17 -5.36
N THR A 126 11.85 -7.34 -6.15
CA THR A 126 13.31 -7.30 -6.22
C THR A 126 13.80 -5.88 -6.00
N GLN A 127 14.99 -5.72 -5.46
CA GLN A 127 15.56 -4.41 -5.18
C GLN A 127 15.99 -3.70 -6.47
N ALA A 128 15.73 -2.41 -6.55
CA ALA A 128 16.09 -1.55 -7.67
C ALA A 128 16.72 -0.26 -7.14
N ASP A 129 17.38 0.46 -8.02
CA ASP A 129 17.93 1.77 -7.66
C ASP A 129 16.85 2.85 -7.73
N PRO A 130 16.95 3.92 -6.90
CA PRO A 130 16.03 5.05 -7.01
C PRO A 130 16.00 5.69 -8.40
N ASP A 131 17.07 5.57 -9.17
CA ASP A 131 17.12 6.08 -10.54
C ASP A 131 16.10 5.41 -11.46
N GLN A 132 15.60 4.24 -11.09
CA GLN A 132 14.61 3.51 -11.87
C GLN A 132 13.17 3.93 -11.57
N LEU A 133 12.97 4.83 -10.61
CA LEU A 133 11.66 5.38 -10.34
C LEU A 133 11.17 6.25 -11.50
N PRO A 134 9.84 6.34 -11.72
CA PRO A 134 9.31 7.33 -12.67
C PRO A 134 9.81 8.72 -12.33
N GLU A 135 10.06 9.53 -13.35
CA GLU A 135 10.67 10.85 -13.17
C GLU A 135 9.92 11.69 -12.11
N ALA A 136 8.60 11.72 -12.18
CA ALA A 136 7.79 12.50 -11.25
C ALA A 136 7.98 12.03 -9.81
N ARG A 137 8.13 10.73 -9.59
CA ARG A 137 8.33 10.18 -8.25
C ARG A 137 9.77 10.36 -7.79
N ARG A 138 10.73 10.23 -8.71
CA ARG A 138 12.16 10.41 -8.41
C ARG A 138 12.45 11.79 -7.84
N ARG A 139 11.78 12.82 -8.36
CA ARG A 139 11.92 14.20 -7.86
C ARG A 139 11.48 14.33 -6.41
N LEU A 140 10.56 13.46 -5.95
CA LEU A 140 10.02 13.49 -4.61
C LEU A 140 10.71 12.51 -3.67
N TYR A 141 11.74 11.80 -4.15
CA TYR A 141 12.44 10.82 -3.33
C TYR A 141 13.17 11.53 -2.19
N ASN A 142 12.92 11.07 -0.97
CA ASN A 142 13.57 11.63 0.20
C ASN A 142 14.88 10.87 0.46
N TRP A 143 15.98 11.46 0.05
CA TRP A 143 17.31 10.87 0.20
C TRP A 143 17.73 10.69 1.65
N ASP A 144 17.25 11.56 2.55
CA ASP A 144 17.59 11.47 3.98
C ASP A 144 16.95 10.25 4.63
N ARG A 145 15.77 9.84 4.17
CA ARG A 145 15.06 8.68 4.69
C ARG A 145 15.72 7.38 4.24
N LYS A 146 16.42 7.38 3.10
CA LYS A 146 17.14 6.22 2.55
C LYS A 146 16.26 4.99 2.37
N SER A 147 15.03 5.19 1.91
CA SER A 147 14.14 4.07 1.61
C SER A 147 14.70 3.21 0.49
N LEU A 148 14.56 1.90 0.64
CA LEU A 148 14.86 0.98 -0.45
C LEU A 148 13.74 0.99 -1.46
N VAL A 149 14.08 0.88 -2.74
CA VAL A 149 13.12 0.73 -3.83
C VAL A 149 13.02 -0.74 -4.17
N LEU A 150 11.81 -1.28 -4.11
CA LEU A 150 11.54 -2.67 -4.48
C LEU A 150 10.50 -2.68 -5.58
N VAL A 151 10.69 -3.51 -6.59
CA VAL A 151 9.84 -3.56 -7.79
C VAL A 151 9.35 -4.97 -8.03
N LYS A 152 8.10 -5.10 -8.45
CA LYS A 152 7.51 -6.36 -8.87
C LYS A 152 6.81 -6.19 -10.22
N LYS A 153 7.16 -7.04 -11.19
CA LYS A 153 6.44 -7.08 -12.46
C LYS A 153 5.13 -7.82 -12.27
N LEU A 154 4.08 -7.31 -12.91
CA LEU A 154 2.75 -7.93 -12.89
C LEU A 154 2.55 -8.72 -14.17
N ASN A 155 1.98 -9.91 -14.04
CA ASN A 155 1.74 -10.77 -15.19
C ASN A 155 0.31 -10.68 -15.69
#